data_d014fa8f47fe0f4fbaf3ea62ef9536b6
#
_entry.id   d014fa8f47fe0f4fbaf3ea62ef9536b6
#
_cell.length_a   1.000
_cell.length_b   1.000
_cell.length_c   1.000
_cell.angle_alpha   90.00
_cell.angle_beta   90.00
_cell.angle_gamma   90.00
#
_symmetry.space_group_name_H-M   'P 1'
#
loop_
_entity.id
_entity.type
_entity.pdbx_description
1 polymer ?
#
loop_
_entity_poly.entity_id
_entity_poly.type
_entity_poly.pdbx_seq_one_letter_code
_entity_poly.pdbx_strand_id
1 'polypeptide(L)'
;NVLSNYGLKMLDDFSSVFDAKNGKGNSEIIFAVRYAEGEATNNNNLFTYAMATGSTKDNYLANGEKFLDALNIANTGSQQLEYKHEIYNSFDVTDTRREATFIASYNKNVETNELTLRGTHVRKNIGYVNAQGSRIYCGDYIIYRLPLVYLMLAEIENMQGGNVAQYINIVRKRAY
;
A
#
# COMPACT_ATOMS: atom_id res chain seq x y z
N ASN A 1 19.84 -22.86 0.37
CA ASN A 1 18.97 -21.85 0.95
C ASN A 1 17.54 -22.42 1.00
N VAL A 2 17.02 -22.68 2.21
CA VAL A 2 15.70 -23.31 2.40
C VAL A 2 14.58 -22.52 1.70
N LEU A 3 14.66 -21.19 1.71
CA LEU A 3 13.63 -20.32 1.13
C LEU A 3 13.51 -20.48 -0.40
N SER A 4 14.61 -20.69 -1.09
CA SER A 4 14.58 -20.90 -2.55
C SER A 4 13.93 -22.22 -2.94
N ASN A 5 13.97 -23.24 -2.07
CA ASN A 5 13.35 -24.55 -2.33
C ASN A 5 11.82 -24.47 -2.35
N TYR A 6 11.22 -23.42 -1.78
CA TYR A 6 9.79 -23.16 -1.80
C TYR A 6 9.38 -22.15 -2.86
N GLY A 7 10.28 -21.76 -3.76
CA GLY A 7 10.01 -20.75 -4.80
C GLY A 7 9.83 -19.33 -4.27
N LEU A 8 10.15 -19.09 -3.00
CA LEU A 8 10.00 -17.75 -2.38
C LEU A 8 11.12 -16.81 -2.84
N LYS A 9 10.72 -15.66 -3.34
CA LYS A 9 11.62 -14.61 -3.83
C LYS A 9 11.04 -13.23 -3.54
N MET A 10 11.90 -12.29 -3.13
CA MET A 10 11.53 -10.87 -3.05
C MET A 10 11.19 -10.34 -4.45
N LEU A 11 10.11 -9.58 -4.57
CA LEU A 11 9.83 -8.80 -5.77
C LEU A 11 10.72 -7.55 -5.80
N ASP A 12 11.10 -7.11 -6.97
CA ASP A 12 11.95 -5.91 -7.13
C ASP A 12 11.17 -4.63 -6.80
N ASP A 13 9.90 -4.57 -7.18
CA ASP A 13 9.01 -3.44 -6.85
C ASP A 13 8.10 -3.76 -5.67
N PHE A 14 8.12 -2.88 -4.66
CA PHE A 14 7.30 -3.01 -3.47
C PHE A 14 5.79 -2.90 -3.76
N SER A 15 5.38 -2.05 -4.69
CA SER A 15 3.97 -1.82 -5.00
C SER A 15 3.33 -3.05 -5.64
N SER A 16 4.08 -3.79 -6.45
CA SER A 16 3.64 -5.01 -7.14
C SER A 16 3.20 -6.12 -6.18
N VAL A 17 3.70 -6.13 -4.95
CA VAL A 17 3.28 -7.09 -3.91
C VAL A 17 1.78 -6.97 -3.60
N PHE A 18 1.24 -5.74 -3.69
CA PHE A 18 -0.14 -5.40 -3.31
C PHE A 18 -1.04 -5.15 -4.54
N ASP A 19 -0.56 -5.43 -5.74
CA ASP A 19 -1.37 -5.32 -6.96
C ASP A 19 -2.52 -6.33 -6.91
N ALA A 20 -3.74 -5.82 -6.81
CA ALA A 20 -4.95 -6.63 -6.65
C ALA A 20 -5.27 -7.51 -7.87
N LYS A 21 -4.75 -7.16 -9.04
CA LYS A 21 -4.97 -7.88 -10.30
C LYS A 21 -3.84 -8.84 -10.64
N ASN A 22 -2.60 -8.35 -10.59
CA ASN A 22 -1.43 -9.06 -11.08
C ASN A 22 -0.52 -9.59 -9.95
N GLY A 23 -0.71 -9.13 -8.72
CA GLY A 23 0.11 -9.51 -7.56
C GLY A 23 -0.36 -10.76 -6.81
N LYS A 24 -1.43 -11.41 -7.24
CA LYS A 24 -2.01 -12.56 -6.54
C LYS A 24 -1.08 -13.76 -6.54
N GLY A 25 -0.86 -14.33 -5.33
CA GLY A 25 -0.01 -15.50 -5.18
C GLY A 25 1.43 -15.28 -5.64
N ASN A 26 1.93 -14.04 -5.63
CA ASN A 26 3.31 -13.76 -6.03
C ASN A 26 4.33 -14.44 -5.11
N SER A 27 5.57 -14.56 -5.57
CA SER A 27 6.63 -15.31 -4.92
C SER A 27 7.05 -14.77 -3.53
N GLU A 28 6.58 -13.59 -3.15
CA GLU A 28 6.86 -13.00 -1.84
C GLU A 28 5.84 -13.42 -0.77
N ILE A 29 4.65 -13.87 -1.18
CA ILE A 29 3.54 -14.21 -0.28
C ILE A 29 3.73 -15.63 0.27
N ILE A 30 3.72 -15.77 1.60
CA ILE A 30 3.77 -17.04 2.30
C ILE A 30 2.35 -17.48 2.67
N PHE A 31 1.54 -16.54 3.18
CA PHE A 31 0.16 -16.82 3.56
C PHE A 31 -0.72 -15.59 3.38
N ALA A 32 -1.87 -15.77 2.73
CA ALA A 32 -2.87 -14.72 2.53
C ALA A 32 -4.29 -15.29 2.53
N VAL A 33 -5.25 -14.45 2.92
CA VAL A 33 -6.67 -14.70 2.66
C VAL A 33 -6.96 -14.24 1.24
N ARG A 34 -7.46 -15.16 0.41
CA ARG A 34 -7.70 -14.92 -1.02
C ARG A 34 -9.06 -14.27 -1.26
N TYR A 35 -9.06 -13.30 -2.14
CA TYR A 35 -10.26 -12.68 -2.70
C TYR A 35 -10.22 -12.72 -4.23
N ALA A 36 -11.38 -12.82 -4.89
CA ALA A 36 -11.45 -12.83 -6.34
C ALA A 36 -12.73 -12.14 -6.84
N GLU A 37 -12.61 -11.41 -7.95
CA GLU A 37 -13.76 -10.82 -8.63
C GLU A 37 -14.71 -11.93 -9.06
N GLY A 38 -16.02 -11.76 -8.79
CA GLY A 38 -17.06 -12.76 -9.09
C GLY A 38 -17.22 -13.86 -8.03
N GLU A 39 -16.30 -13.97 -7.05
CA GLU A 39 -16.38 -14.95 -5.96
C GLU A 39 -16.51 -14.26 -4.61
N ALA A 40 -15.46 -13.57 -4.16
CA ALA A 40 -15.45 -12.85 -2.90
C ALA A 40 -14.67 -11.55 -3.03
N THR A 41 -15.28 -10.44 -2.63
CA THR A 41 -14.66 -9.12 -2.59
C THR A 41 -14.53 -8.65 -1.15
N ASN A 42 -13.48 -7.86 -0.88
CA ASN A 42 -13.24 -7.26 0.43
C ASN A 42 -13.62 -5.77 0.40
N ASN A 43 -14.91 -5.49 0.37
CA ASN A 43 -15.42 -4.12 0.33
C ASN A 43 -15.22 -3.35 1.65
N ASN A 44 -15.03 -4.07 2.76
CA ASN A 44 -14.75 -3.50 4.08
C ASN A 44 -13.26 -3.58 4.41
N ASN A 45 -12.40 -3.21 3.48
CA ASN A 45 -10.96 -3.23 3.67
C ASN A 45 -10.44 -1.92 4.28
N LEU A 46 -9.16 -1.94 4.66
CA LEU A 46 -8.50 -0.78 5.27
C LEU A 46 -8.54 0.47 4.37
N PHE A 47 -8.48 0.31 3.05
CA PHE A 47 -8.57 1.43 2.12
C PHE A 47 -9.93 2.14 2.23
N THR A 48 -11.05 1.41 2.27
CA THR A 48 -12.39 1.99 2.36
C THR A 48 -12.64 2.66 3.71
N TYR A 49 -12.10 2.12 4.79
CA TYR A 49 -12.19 2.74 6.12
C TYR A 49 -11.31 3.97 6.30
N ALA A 50 -10.15 4.00 5.65
CA ALA A 50 -9.19 5.08 5.77
C ALA A 50 -9.37 6.19 4.73
N MET A 51 -10.22 5.98 3.73
CA MET A 51 -10.44 6.98 2.69
C MET A 51 -11.42 8.06 3.17
N ALA A 52 -11.16 9.30 2.73
CA ALA A 52 -11.98 10.46 3.09
C ALA A 52 -13.46 10.30 2.70
N THR A 53 -14.36 10.87 3.48
CA THR A 53 -15.81 10.81 3.31
C THR A 53 -16.34 11.70 2.17
N GLY A 54 -17.63 11.95 2.10
CA GLY A 54 -18.34 12.68 1.05
C GLY A 54 -17.82 14.06 0.67
N SER A 55 -17.06 14.72 1.52
CA SER A 55 -16.32 15.94 1.18
C SER A 55 -15.10 15.69 0.28
N THR A 56 -14.82 14.44 -0.06
CA THR A 56 -13.70 14.00 -0.92
C THR A 56 -13.80 14.51 -2.34
N LYS A 57 -14.98 14.84 -2.85
CA LYS A 57 -15.13 15.41 -4.20
C LYS A 57 -14.37 16.71 -4.42
N ASP A 58 -14.03 17.40 -3.35
CA ASP A 58 -13.23 18.63 -3.39
C ASP A 58 -11.76 18.39 -3.00
N ASN A 59 -11.36 17.13 -2.83
CA ASN A 59 -9.98 16.78 -2.57
C ASN A 59 -9.18 16.59 -3.86
N TYR A 60 -7.91 16.91 -3.75
CA TYR A 60 -6.96 16.89 -4.85
C TYR A 60 -5.73 16.06 -4.47
N LEU A 61 -5.05 15.52 -5.47
CA LEU A 61 -3.69 15.01 -5.35
C LEU A 61 -2.68 16.16 -5.42
N ALA A 62 -1.43 15.89 -5.08
CA ALA A 62 -0.35 16.89 -5.13
C ALA A 62 -0.12 17.49 -6.53
N ASN A 63 -0.51 16.79 -7.60
CA ASN A 63 -0.45 17.28 -8.99
C ASN A 63 -1.67 18.15 -9.38
N GLY A 64 -2.60 18.38 -8.47
CA GLY A 64 -3.80 19.19 -8.69
C GLY A 64 -4.97 18.47 -9.37
N GLU A 65 -4.86 17.17 -9.64
CA GLU A 65 -5.98 16.35 -10.12
C GLU A 65 -6.97 16.07 -8.99
N LYS A 66 -8.25 15.98 -9.33
CA LYS A 66 -9.26 15.58 -8.35
C LYS A 66 -9.03 14.15 -7.89
N PHE A 67 -9.05 13.95 -6.58
CA PHE A 67 -8.74 12.67 -5.93
C PHE A 67 -9.62 11.51 -6.45
N LEU A 68 -10.93 11.73 -6.57
CA LEU A 68 -11.86 10.71 -7.04
C LEU A 68 -11.63 10.34 -8.51
N ASP A 69 -11.38 11.34 -9.35
CA ASP A 69 -11.17 11.14 -10.79
C ASP A 69 -9.84 10.42 -11.05
N ALA A 70 -8.76 10.88 -10.44
CA ALA A 70 -7.43 10.29 -10.59
C ALA A 70 -7.36 8.82 -10.12
N LEU A 71 -8.13 8.47 -9.10
CA LEU A 71 -8.17 7.11 -8.58
C LEU A 71 -9.33 6.27 -9.14
N ASN A 72 -10.16 6.86 -10.00
CA ASN A 72 -11.38 6.25 -10.53
C ASN A 72 -12.25 5.62 -9.42
N ILE A 73 -12.62 6.42 -8.43
CA ILE A 73 -13.40 6.00 -7.27
C ILE A 73 -14.77 6.68 -7.34
N ALA A 74 -15.82 5.87 -7.53
CA ALA A 74 -17.19 6.37 -7.60
C ALA A 74 -17.75 6.79 -6.24
N ASN A 75 -17.31 6.14 -5.17
CA ASN A 75 -17.80 6.33 -3.82
C ASN A 75 -16.71 6.79 -2.86
N THR A 76 -17.12 7.57 -1.89
CA THR A 76 -16.26 7.98 -0.77
C THR A 76 -16.12 6.87 0.26
N GLY A 77 -15.00 6.88 0.99
CA GLY A 77 -14.81 6.02 2.15
C GLY A 77 -15.56 6.51 3.40
N SER A 78 -15.30 5.87 4.52
CA SER A 78 -15.93 6.22 5.81
C SER A 78 -15.06 7.10 6.71
N GLN A 79 -13.79 7.31 6.38
CA GLN A 79 -12.81 8.12 7.14
C GLN A 79 -12.79 7.80 8.66
N GLN A 80 -12.87 6.53 8.99
CA GLN A 80 -12.79 6.08 10.39
C GLN A 80 -11.35 5.99 10.90
N LEU A 81 -10.40 5.89 9.96
CA LEU A 81 -8.97 5.79 10.23
C LEU A 81 -8.22 6.78 9.34
N GLU A 82 -7.20 7.41 9.89
CA GLU A 82 -6.30 8.28 9.15
C GLU A 82 -4.88 8.08 9.66
N TYR A 83 -3.90 8.10 8.77
CA TYR A 83 -2.50 8.12 9.17
C TYR A 83 -2.08 9.52 9.60
N LYS A 84 -1.32 9.59 10.69
CA LYS A 84 -0.62 10.82 11.04
C LYS A 84 0.33 11.20 9.91
N HIS A 85 0.23 12.43 9.44
CA HIS A 85 1.04 12.90 8.30
C HIS A 85 2.54 12.86 8.60
N GLU A 86 2.94 12.97 9.86
CA GLU A 86 4.32 12.84 10.32
C GLU A 86 4.90 11.47 9.93
N ILE A 87 4.08 10.41 9.92
CA ILE A 87 4.53 9.08 9.48
C ILE A 87 4.86 9.10 7.98
N TYR A 88 4.01 9.70 7.15
CA TYR A 88 4.29 9.88 5.73
C TYR A 88 5.58 10.68 5.50
N ASN A 89 5.78 11.78 6.24
CA ASN A 89 6.96 12.63 6.14
C ASN A 89 8.24 11.99 6.73
N SER A 90 8.11 10.96 7.58
CA SER A 90 9.27 10.24 8.13
C SER A 90 9.95 9.32 7.11
N PHE A 91 9.28 9.01 6.01
CA PHE A 91 9.89 8.26 4.91
C PHE A 91 10.75 9.20 4.07
N ASP A 92 11.93 8.72 3.68
CA ASP A 92 12.75 9.42 2.67
C ASP A 92 11.94 9.56 1.36
N VAL A 93 12.15 10.65 0.64
CA VAL A 93 11.46 10.91 -0.64
C VAL A 93 11.81 9.87 -1.71
N THR A 94 12.96 9.22 -1.58
CA THR A 94 13.40 8.14 -2.47
C THR A 94 12.88 6.77 -2.05
N ASP A 95 12.28 6.65 -0.85
CA ASP A 95 11.73 5.38 -0.38
C ASP A 95 10.45 5.01 -1.14
N THR A 96 10.57 4.02 -2.01
CA THR A 96 9.47 3.56 -2.86
C THR A 96 8.25 3.05 -2.08
N ARG A 97 8.42 2.69 -0.79
CA ARG A 97 7.33 2.25 0.08
C ARG A 97 6.40 3.38 0.48
N ARG A 98 6.89 4.63 0.49
CA ARG A 98 6.10 5.82 0.83
C ARG A 98 4.87 5.92 -0.05
N GLU A 99 5.06 6.10 -1.35
CA GLU A 99 3.97 6.26 -2.31
C GLU A 99 3.17 4.97 -2.55
N ALA A 100 3.77 3.80 -2.34
CA ALA A 100 3.07 2.53 -2.42
C ALA A 100 2.17 2.23 -1.20
N THR A 101 2.40 2.92 -0.08
CA THR A 101 1.63 2.71 1.16
C THR A 101 0.60 3.80 1.39
N PHE A 102 0.92 5.06 1.04
CA PHE A 102 0.12 6.23 1.40
C PHE A 102 -0.37 7.00 0.18
N ILE A 103 -1.44 7.76 0.36
CA ILE A 103 -1.93 8.78 -0.56
C ILE A 103 -2.19 10.04 0.27
N ALA A 104 -1.49 11.13 -0.06
CA ALA A 104 -1.79 12.43 0.52
C ALA A 104 -2.91 13.12 -0.28
N SER A 105 -3.87 13.71 0.42
CA SER A 105 -4.95 14.51 -0.16
C SER A 105 -4.84 15.97 0.26
N TYR A 106 -5.28 16.86 -0.61
CA TYR A 106 -5.14 18.30 -0.45
C TYR A 106 -6.48 19.00 -0.68
N ASN A 107 -6.72 20.09 0.06
CA ASN A 107 -7.73 21.08 -0.29
C ASN A 107 -7.10 22.05 -1.31
N LYS A 108 -7.88 22.50 -2.28
CA LYS A 108 -7.45 23.50 -3.27
C LYS A 108 -8.18 24.81 -3.04
N ASN A 109 -7.44 25.89 -2.86
CA ASN A 109 -8.01 27.23 -2.89
C ASN A 109 -8.46 27.55 -4.31
N VAL A 110 -9.73 27.89 -4.49
CA VAL A 110 -10.32 28.13 -5.82
C VAL A 110 -9.77 29.40 -6.48
N GLU A 111 -9.38 30.40 -5.69
CA GLU A 111 -8.88 31.68 -6.19
C GLU A 111 -7.39 31.65 -6.50
N THR A 112 -6.59 31.06 -5.61
CA THR A 112 -5.12 31.06 -5.71
C THR A 112 -4.56 29.77 -6.35
N ASN A 113 -5.36 28.72 -6.48
CA ASN A 113 -4.95 27.36 -6.84
C ASN A 113 -3.95 26.73 -5.85
N GLU A 114 -3.73 27.31 -4.70
CA GLU A 114 -2.84 26.79 -3.66
C GLU A 114 -3.40 25.49 -3.08
N LEU A 115 -2.52 24.50 -2.89
CA LEU A 115 -2.84 23.22 -2.29
C LEU A 115 -2.40 23.21 -0.83
N THR A 116 -3.33 22.95 0.08
CA THR A 116 -3.05 22.75 1.51
C THR A 116 -3.34 21.31 1.88
N LEU A 117 -2.42 20.66 2.60
CA LEU A 117 -2.60 19.28 3.02
C LEU A 117 -3.89 19.12 3.82
N ARG A 118 -4.69 18.12 3.45
CA ARG A 118 -5.89 17.73 4.17
C ARG A 118 -5.70 16.50 5.03
N GLY A 119 -5.08 15.44 4.48
CA GLY A 119 -4.91 14.18 5.20
C GLY A 119 -4.07 13.17 4.44
N THR A 120 -3.75 12.08 5.11
CA THR A 120 -2.96 10.97 4.58
C THR A 120 -3.74 9.68 4.69
N HIS A 121 -4.02 9.07 3.55
CA HIS A 121 -4.83 7.88 3.42
C HIS A 121 -3.98 6.66 3.06
N VAL A 122 -4.55 5.46 3.25
CA VAL A 122 -3.90 4.22 2.85
C VAL A 122 -4.05 3.98 1.34
N ARG A 123 -2.98 3.55 0.68
CA ARG A 123 -3.04 3.10 -0.73
C ARG A 123 -3.19 1.59 -0.84
N LYS A 124 -2.62 0.82 0.06
CA LYS A 124 -2.76 -0.64 0.07
C LYS A 124 -4.24 -1.03 0.10
N ASN A 125 -4.57 -2.11 -0.58
CA ASN A 125 -5.94 -2.60 -0.75
C ASN A 125 -6.88 -1.67 -1.57
N ILE A 126 -6.29 -0.75 -2.34
CA ILE A 126 -7.05 0.15 -3.23
C ILE A 126 -7.83 -0.62 -4.33
N GLY A 127 -7.55 -1.91 -4.53
CA GLY A 127 -8.17 -2.69 -5.59
C GLY A 127 -7.68 -2.30 -6.99
N TYR A 128 -8.48 -2.62 -8.00
CA TYR A 128 -8.23 -2.20 -9.38
C TYR A 128 -9.54 -1.82 -10.08
N VAL A 129 -9.44 -1.17 -11.23
CA VAL A 129 -10.59 -0.83 -12.07
C VAL A 129 -10.76 -1.95 -13.10
N ASN A 130 -11.95 -2.57 -13.16
CA ASN A 130 -12.27 -3.62 -14.13
C ASN A 130 -12.62 -3.06 -15.51
N ALA A 131 -12.89 -3.95 -16.47
CA ALA A 131 -13.22 -3.56 -17.84
C ALA A 131 -14.53 -2.75 -17.96
N GLN A 132 -15.42 -2.83 -16.97
CA GLN A 132 -16.67 -2.07 -16.88
C GLN A 132 -16.51 -0.70 -16.24
N GLY A 133 -15.26 -0.31 -15.90
CA GLY A 133 -14.96 0.95 -15.24
C GLY A 133 -15.27 0.98 -13.73
N SER A 134 -15.59 -0.15 -13.13
CA SER A 134 -15.90 -0.27 -11.70
C SER A 134 -14.64 -0.63 -10.90
N ARG A 135 -14.49 -0.02 -9.72
CA ARG A 135 -13.41 -0.40 -8.81
C ARG A 135 -13.77 -1.63 -8.01
N ILE A 136 -12.92 -2.65 -8.09
CA ILE A 136 -13.08 -3.95 -7.44
C ILE A 136 -12.05 -4.12 -6.33
N TYR A 137 -12.52 -4.44 -5.14
CA TYR A 137 -11.69 -4.68 -3.96
C TYR A 137 -11.50 -6.18 -3.77
N CYS A 138 -10.60 -6.78 -4.52
CA CYS A 138 -10.31 -8.21 -4.44
C CYS A 138 -8.81 -8.52 -4.28
N GLY A 139 -8.01 -7.56 -3.85
CA GLY A 139 -6.62 -7.81 -3.45
C GLY A 139 -6.56 -8.79 -2.30
N ASP A 140 -5.63 -9.74 -2.37
CA ASP A 140 -5.41 -10.71 -1.29
C ASP A 140 -5.02 -9.98 0.00
N TYR A 141 -5.57 -10.42 1.14
CA TYR A 141 -5.16 -9.92 2.44
C TYR A 141 -3.95 -10.72 2.93
N ILE A 142 -2.76 -10.12 2.75
CA ILE A 142 -1.48 -10.76 3.04
C ILE A 142 -1.24 -10.80 4.56
N ILE A 143 -1.12 -12.00 5.13
CA ILE A 143 -0.81 -12.22 6.55
C ILE A 143 0.70 -12.34 6.75
N TYR A 144 1.35 -13.23 5.98
CA TYR A 144 2.78 -13.47 6.05
C TYR A 144 3.43 -13.37 4.68
N ARG A 145 4.57 -12.70 4.63
CA ARG A 145 5.40 -12.57 3.43
C ARG A 145 6.88 -12.64 3.75
N LEU A 146 7.70 -12.91 2.76
CA LEU A 146 9.13 -13.16 2.87
C LEU A 146 9.94 -12.08 3.64
N PRO A 147 9.70 -10.76 3.47
CA PRO A 147 10.38 -9.74 4.28
C PRO A 147 10.23 -9.93 5.79
N LEU A 148 9.09 -10.43 6.26
CA LEU A 148 8.91 -10.71 7.69
C LEU A 148 9.90 -11.78 8.17
N VAL A 149 10.12 -12.82 7.36
CA VAL A 149 11.10 -13.87 7.69
C VAL A 149 12.51 -13.28 7.77
N TYR A 150 12.90 -12.41 6.84
CA TYR A 150 14.20 -11.72 6.91
C TYR A 150 14.35 -10.82 8.12
N LEU A 151 13.28 -10.13 8.52
CA LEU A 151 13.32 -9.31 9.73
C LEU A 151 13.42 -10.16 11.01
N MET A 152 12.72 -11.30 11.06
CA MET A 152 12.87 -12.27 12.17
C MET A 152 14.29 -12.85 12.25
N LEU A 153 14.90 -13.17 11.10
CA LEU A 153 16.29 -13.62 11.07
C LEU A 153 17.26 -12.53 11.53
N ALA A 154 17.02 -11.27 11.14
CA ALA A 154 17.81 -10.14 11.61
C ALA A 154 17.72 -9.97 13.14
N GLU A 155 16.53 -10.16 13.71
CA GLU A 155 16.33 -10.11 15.17
C GLU A 155 17.08 -11.23 15.88
N ILE A 156 17.02 -12.47 15.36
CA ILE A 156 17.78 -13.61 15.90
C ILE A 156 19.28 -13.33 15.86
N GLU A 157 19.82 -12.85 14.74
CA GLU A 157 21.23 -12.48 14.62
C GLU A 157 21.62 -11.38 15.63
N ASN A 158 20.75 -10.40 15.84
CA ASN A 158 20.98 -9.34 16.82
C ASN A 158 21.09 -9.91 18.26
N MET A 159 20.21 -10.85 18.60
CA MET A 159 20.23 -11.50 19.93
C MET A 159 21.46 -12.38 20.13
N GLN A 160 22.04 -12.93 19.06
CA GLN A 160 23.21 -13.81 19.08
C GLN A 160 24.54 -13.08 18.85
N GLY A 161 24.51 -11.76 18.63
CA GLY A 161 25.68 -10.98 18.28
C GLY A 161 26.22 -11.25 16.87
N GLY A 162 25.37 -11.73 15.97
CA GLY A 162 25.69 -12.08 14.60
C GLY A 162 25.53 -10.93 13.61
N ASN A 163 25.46 -11.24 12.31
CA ASN A 163 25.41 -10.26 11.23
C ASN A 163 23.98 -9.83 10.89
N VAL A 164 23.42 -8.90 11.63
CA VAL A 164 22.09 -8.30 11.42
C VAL A 164 21.94 -7.67 10.03
N ALA A 165 22.99 -6.98 9.56
CA ALA A 165 22.96 -6.23 8.30
C ALA A 165 22.67 -7.11 7.09
N GLN A 166 23.08 -8.37 7.11
CA GLN A 166 22.88 -9.34 6.04
C GLN A 166 21.38 -9.49 5.69
N TYR A 167 20.50 -9.50 6.68
CA TYR A 167 19.06 -9.68 6.46
C TYR A 167 18.30 -8.37 6.31
N ILE A 168 18.61 -7.37 7.11
CA ILE A 168 17.96 -6.05 7.01
C ILE A 168 18.22 -5.44 5.62
N ASN A 169 19.44 -5.55 5.10
CA ASN A 169 19.79 -4.95 3.81
C ASN A 169 19.06 -5.60 2.62
N ILE A 170 18.64 -6.87 2.71
CA ILE A 170 17.78 -7.48 1.70
C ILE A 170 16.45 -6.72 1.59
N VAL A 171 15.84 -6.39 2.73
CA VAL A 171 14.57 -5.65 2.78
C VAL A 171 14.76 -4.19 2.38
N ARG A 172 15.86 -3.55 2.85
CA ARG A 172 16.15 -2.14 2.56
C ARG A 172 16.48 -1.89 1.09
N LYS A 173 17.26 -2.75 0.45
CA LYS A 173 17.68 -2.60 -0.95
C LYS A 173 16.51 -2.44 -1.92
N ARG A 174 15.36 -3.02 -1.61
CA ARG A 174 14.17 -2.86 -2.43
C ARG A 174 13.49 -1.49 -2.22
N ALA A 175 13.70 -0.86 -1.08
CA ALA A 175 13.07 0.41 -0.72
C ALA A 175 13.78 1.62 -1.38
N TYR A 176 15.07 1.44 -1.68
CA TYR A 176 15.97 2.48 -2.20
C TYR A 176 16.63 2.00 -3.53
#